data_96a0a8fda1fb5d8bd07f9769fa6585a2
#
_entry.id   96a0a8fda1fb5d8bd07f9769fa6585a2
#
_cell.length_a   1.000
_cell.length_b   1.000
_cell.length_c   1.000
_cell.angle_alpha   90.00
_cell.angle_beta   90.00
_cell.angle_gamma   90.00
#
_symmetry.space_group_name_H-M   'P 1'
#
loop_
_entity.id
_entity.type
_entity.pdbx_description
1 polymer ?
#
loop_
_entity_poly.entity_id
_entity_poly.type
_entity_poly.pdbx_seq_one_letter_code
_entity_poly.pdbx_strand_id
1 'polypeptide(L)'
;MPKVAHEVQGAEVIVRTAGILFDCDGVLVDSVPSAAIAWGAWARRYAPGFDFLRDAPHGRRPSEVVATLVEPERADEATADLLARELAVASATAGIPGAAALLVALPGDLWAVATSSNRTVATARMRGAGIPAPALLVAAEDVDRGKPAPDPYLRAALLLGRDPGDCVVFEDSAPGIHAARAAGAGLVVGVGAASASAHPDLIVRDLSRVRWSGGALRLPVLNGAR
;
A
#
# COMPACT_ATOMS: atom_id res chain seq x y z
N MET A 1 -7.45 -24.13 10.73
CA MET A 1 -7.14 -24.05 9.30
C MET A 1 -5.70 -23.59 9.16
N PRO A 2 -4.93 -24.11 8.20
CA PRO A 2 -3.53 -23.72 8.07
C PRO A 2 -3.47 -22.25 7.72
N LYS A 3 -2.62 -21.52 8.44
CA LYS A 3 -2.06 -20.23 8.04
C LYS A 3 -1.63 -20.31 6.58
N VAL A 4 -1.48 -19.16 5.91
CA VAL A 4 -1.02 -19.08 4.51
C VAL A 4 0.02 -20.17 4.22
N ALA A 5 -0.29 -21.03 3.24
CA ALA A 5 0.62 -22.10 2.81
C ALA A 5 1.27 -21.70 1.49
N HIS A 6 2.57 -21.87 1.38
CA HIS A 6 3.29 -21.62 0.14
C HIS A 6 4.26 -22.75 -0.18
N GLU A 7 4.46 -22.99 -1.46
CA GLU A 7 5.41 -23.98 -2.00
C GLU A 7 6.12 -23.42 -3.22
N VAL A 8 7.38 -23.81 -3.41
CA VAL A 8 8.15 -23.44 -4.60
C VAL A 8 7.94 -24.52 -5.67
N GLN A 9 7.46 -24.11 -6.85
CA GLN A 9 7.26 -25.00 -7.99
C GLN A 9 7.94 -24.41 -9.23
N GLY A 10 9.09 -24.92 -9.57
CA GLY A 10 9.91 -24.38 -10.66
C GLY A 10 10.35 -22.94 -10.39
N ALA A 11 9.96 -22.01 -11.26
CA ALA A 11 10.28 -20.58 -11.16
C ALA A 11 9.19 -19.75 -10.44
N GLU A 12 8.24 -20.40 -9.78
CA GLU A 12 7.13 -19.74 -9.09
C GLU A 12 7.00 -20.18 -7.63
N VAL A 13 6.52 -19.28 -6.79
CA VAL A 13 5.98 -19.57 -5.47
C VAL A 13 4.47 -19.59 -5.59
N ILE A 14 3.87 -20.71 -5.22
CA ILE A 14 2.41 -20.88 -5.19
C ILE A 14 1.94 -20.63 -3.77
N VAL A 15 1.05 -19.65 -3.59
CA VAL A 15 0.54 -19.23 -2.29
C VAL A 15 -0.97 -19.44 -2.21
N ARG A 16 -1.40 -20.29 -1.28
CA ARG A 16 -2.82 -20.48 -0.93
C ARG A 16 -3.16 -19.60 0.26
N THR A 17 -4.19 -18.79 0.12
CA THR A 17 -4.58 -17.79 1.11
C THR A 17 -6.10 -17.65 1.18
N ALA A 18 -6.61 -17.25 2.33
CA ALA A 18 -8.02 -16.92 2.51
C ALA A 18 -8.33 -15.45 2.27
N GLY A 19 -7.31 -14.57 2.21
CA GLY A 19 -7.46 -13.15 1.95
C GLY A 19 -6.19 -12.51 1.42
N ILE A 20 -6.34 -11.43 0.66
CA ILE A 20 -5.24 -10.64 0.12
C ILE A 20 -5.46 -9.19 0.50
N LEU A 21 -4.49 -8.58 1.16
CA LEU A 21 -4.52 -7.19 1.58
C LEU A 21 -3.47 -6.42 0.79
N PHE A 22 -3.90 -5.40 0.08
CA PHE A 22 -3.00 -4.56 -0.71
C PHE A 22 -2.82 -3.21 -0.02
N ASP A 23 -1.59 -2.72 0.05
CA ASP A 23 -1.39 -1.28 0.10
C ASP A 23 -1.81 -0.65 -1.24
N CYS A 24 -2.00 0.67 -1.25
CA CYS A 24 -2.39 1.40 -2.45
C CYS A 24 -1.18 2.00 -3.16
N ASP A 25 -0.50 2.91 -2.47
CA ASP A 25 0.58 3.74 -3.03
C ASP A 25 1.87 2.92 -3.12
N GLY A 26 2.47 2.80 -4.32
CA GLY A 26 3.65 1.95 -4.56
C GLY A 26 3.34 0.48 -4.82
N VAL A 27 2.09 0.03 -4.57
CA VAL A 27 1.64 -1.36 -4.81
C VAL A 27 0.62 -1.44 -5.93
N LEU A 28 -0.45 -0.66 -5.88
CA LEU A 28 -1.48 -0.62 -6.92
C LEU A 28 -1.31 0.57 -7.86
N VAL A 29 -0.85 1.69 -7.33
CA VAL A 29 -0.65 2.93 -8.07
C VAL A 29 0.76 3.48 -7.86
N ASP A 30 1.37 4.03 -8.91
CA ASP A 30 2.63 4.78 -8.87
C ASP A 30 2.33 6.25 -8.54
N SER A 31 2.19 6.54 -7.27
CA SER A 31 1.82 7.88 -6.79
C SER A 31 3.01 8.80 -6.52
N VAL A 32 4.24 8.30 -6.52
CA VAL A 32 5.43 9.09 -6.19
C VAL A 32 5.57 10.35 -7.07
N PRO A 33 5.41 10.29 -8.40
CA PRO A 33 5.53 11.48 -9.24
C PRO A 33 4.46 12.55 -8.92
N SER A 34 3.20 12.15 -8.75
CA SER A 34 2.09 13.07 -8.44
C SER A 34 2.21 13.63 -7.01
N ALA A 35 2.58 12.81 -6.04
CA ALA A 35 2.83 13.23 -4.68
C ALA A 35 3.97 14.24 -4.59
N ALA A 36 5.08 14.02 -5.32
CA ALA A 36 6.21 14.96 -5.35
C ALA A 36 5.79 16.36 -5.83
N ILE A 37 4.88 16.46 -6.81
CA ILE A 37 4.32 17.73 -7.27
C ILE A 37 3.52 18.41 -6.15
N ALA A 38 2.62 17.68 -5.51
CA ALA A 38 1.76 18.21 -4.45
C ALA A 38 2.58 18.66 -3.23
N TRP A 39 3.44 17.78 -2.74
CA TRP A 39 4.32 18.06 -1.59
C TRP A 39 5.33 19.18 -1.87
N GLY A 40 5.91 19.23 -3.07
CA GLY A 40 6.82 20.30 -3.46
C GLY A 40 6.12 21.66 -3.49
N ALA A 41 4.87 21.74 -3.96
CA ALA A 41 4.08 22.96 -3.92
C ALA A 41 3.68 23.35 -2.49
N TRP A 42 3.35 22.35 -1.64
CA TRP A 42 3.05 22.55 -0.23
C TRP A 42 4.28 23.01 0.56
N ALA A 43 5.43 22.36 0.36
CA ALA A 43 6.66 22.66 1.09
C ALA A 43 7.13 24.09 0.89
N ARG A 44 6.98 24.66 -0.31
CA ARG A 44 7.31 26.08 -0.55
C ARG A 44 6.57 27.04 0.39
N ARG A 45 5.39 26.67 0.87
CA ARG A 45 4.58 27.51 1.77
C ARG A 45 4.81 27.22 3.25
N TYR A 46 4.94 25.93 3.60
CA TYR A 46 4.86 25.49 5.00
C TYR A 46 6.18 25.01 5.58
N ALA A 47 7.05 24.42 4.77
CA ALA A 47 8.32 23.83 5.19
C ALA A 47 9.40 24.03 4.13
N PRO A 48 9.86 25.28 3.89
CA PRO A 48 10.93 25.55 2.92
C PRO A 48 12.17 24.73 3.23
N GLY A 49 12.64 23.93 2.25
CA GLY A 49 13.78 23.01 2.42
C GLY A 49 13.41 21.54 2.57
N PHE A 50 12.15 21.21 2.86
CA PHE A 50 11.67 19.83 2.80
C PHE A 50 11.57 19.37 1.34
N ASP A 51 12.18 18.21 1.06
CA ASP A 51 12.11 17.52 -0.23
C ASP A 51 11.42 16.18 -0.06
N PHE A 52 10.27 16.02 -0.71
CA PHE A 52 9.45 14.81 -0.56
C PHE A 52 10.19 13.53 -0.94
N LEU A 53 10.99 13.56 -2.01
CA LEU A 53 11.70 12.36 -2.49
C LEU A 53 12.84 11.94 -1.56
N ARG A 54 13.43 12.90 -0.85
CA ARG A 54 14.56 12.68 0.05
C ARG A 54 14.11 12.44 1.49
N ASP A 55 13.14 13.21 1.97
CA ASP A 55 12.88 13.39 3.40
C ASP A 55 11.57 12.73 3.86
N ALA A 56 10.64 12.42 2.93
CA ALA A 56 9.35 11.87 3.32
C ALA A 56 9.48 10.42 3.82
N PRO A 57 8.94 10.10 5.00
CA PRO A 57 8.81 8.73 5.47
C PRO A 57 7.65 8.04 4.72
N HIS A 58 7.95 7.50 3.53
CA HIS A 58 6.96 6.80 2.70
C HIS A 58 6.19 5.74 3.50
N GLY A 59 4.90 5.59 3.22
CA GLY A 59 4.01 4.65 3.89
C GLY A 59 3.36 5.17 5.18
N ARG A 60 3.75 6.36 5.70
CA ARG A 60 3.07 7.03 6.81
C ARG A 60 1.93 7.93 6.35
N ARG A 61 1.04 8.29 7.28
CA ARG A 61 -0.05 9.22 6.99
C ARG A 61 0.51 10.61 6.66
N PRO A 62 0.01 11.28 5.61
CA PRO A 62 0.40 12.64 5.30
C PRO A 62 0.23 13.62 6.48
N SER A 63 -0.87 13.51 7.23
CA SER A 63 -1.12 14.35 8.42
C SER A 63 -0.08 14.17 9.53
N GLU A 64 0.42 12.95 9.74
CA GLU A 64 1.47 12.69 10.71
C GLU A 64 2.80 13.30 10.27
N VAL A 65 3.10 13.26 8.96
CA VAL A 65 4.30 13.88 8.41
C VAL A 65 4.22 15.41 8.51
N VAL A 66 3.07 15.99 8.12
CA VAL A 66 2.81 17.43 8.26
C VAL A 66 3.02 17.89 9.69
N ALA A 67 2.49 17.18 10.68
CA ALA A 67 2.62 17.52 12.09
C ALA A 67 4.07 17.54 12.60
N THR A 68 5.01 16.90 11.91
CA THR A 68 6.45 16.98 12.24
C THR A 68 7.16 18.16 11.58
N LEU A 69 6.51 18.84 10.62
CA LEU A 69 7.13 19.87 9.77
C LEU A 69 6.62 21.29 10.05
N VAL A 70 5.50 21.41 10.76
CA VAL A 70 4.86 22.70 11.05
C VAL A 70 4.52 22.82 12.53
N GLU A 71 4.33 24.07 13.01
CA GLU A 71 3.85 24.30 14.37
C GLU A 71 2.43 23.72 14.54
N PRO A 72 2.09 23.24 15.77
CA PRO A 72 0.81 22.59 16.03
C PRO A 72 -0.41 23.41 15.61
N GLU A 73 -0.36 24.73 15.79
CA GLU A 73 -1.44 25.66 15.47
C GLU A 73 -1.73 25.74 13.96
N ARG A 74 -0.78 25.34 13.14
CA ARG A 74 -0.88 25.34 11.66
C ARG A 74 -1.12 23.97 11.08
N ALA A 75 -1.09 22.90 11.88
CA ALA A 75 -1.10 21.54 11.38
C ALA A 75 -2.39 21.21 10.60
N ASP A 76 -3.55 21.65 11.08
CA ASP A 76 -4.84 21.40 10.43
C ASP A 76 -4.94 22.15 9.09
N GLU A 77 -4.57 23.46 9.06
CA GLU A 77 -4.54 24.25 7.81
C GLU A 77 -3.59 23.64 6.80
N ALA A 78 -2.37 23.28 7.24
CA ALA A 78 -1.36 22.71 6.37
C ALA A 78 -1.76 21.34 5.83
N THR A 79 -2.41 20.50 6.64
CA THR A 79 -2.93 19.19 6.23
C THR A 79 -4.04 19.33 5.20
N ALA A 80 -4.97 20.28 5.42
CA ALA A 80 -6.06 20.54 4.47
C ALA A 80 -5.53 21.06 3.12
N ASP A 81 -4.54 21.97 3.13
CA ASP A 81 -3.89 22.46 1.91
C ASP A 81 -3.17 21.33 1.15
N LEU A 82 -2.46 20.45 1.86
CA LEU A 82 -1.81 19.30 1.25
C LEU A 82 -2.83 18.36 0.60
N LEU A 83 -3.91 18.01 1.32
CA LEU A 83 -4.99 17.17 0.81
C LEU A 83 -5.57 17.74 -0.49
N ALA A 84 -5.84 19.04 -0.53
CA ALA A 84 -6.35 19.71 -1.74
C ALA A 84 -5.37 19.60 -2.92
N ARG A 85 -4.06 19.74 -2.65
CA ARG A 85 -3.01 19.62 -3.69
C ARG A 85 -2.87 18.18 -4.18
N GLU A 86 -2.86 17.19 -3.28
CA GLU A 86 -2.80 15.78 -3.65
C GLU A 86 -4.01 15.40 -4.51
N LEU A 87 -5.20 15.86 -4.13
CA LEU A 87 -6.43 15.59 -4.89
C LEU A 87 -6.40 16.22 -6.30
N ALA A 88 -5.84 17.44 -6.42
CA ALA A 88 -5.74 18.13 -7.72
C ALA A 88 -4.87 17.37 -8.75
N VAL A 89 -3.90 16.58 -8.30
CA VAL A 89 -2.99 15.82 -9.18
C VAL A 89 -3.28 14.31 -9.18
N ALA A 90 -4.22 13.83 -8.37
CA ALA A 90 -4.46 12.40 -8.16
C ALA A 90 -4.85 11.65 -9.44
N SER A 91 -5.61 12.29 -10.34
CA SER A 91 -6.04 11.67 -11.61
C SER A 91 -4.91 11.41 -12.61
N ALA A 92 -3.75 12.02 -12.43
CA ALA A 92 -2.57 11.80 -13.26
C ALA A 92 -1.70 10.62 -12.78
N THR A 93 -2.11 9.93 -11.73
CA THR A 93 -1.38 8.78 -11.17
C THR A 93 -1.48 7.57 -12.11
N ALA A 94 -0.36 6.93 -12.39
CA ALA A 94 -0.30 5.71 -13.19
C ALA A 94 -0.55 4.46 -12.33
N GLY A 95 -0.97 3.36 -12.97
CA GLY A 95 -1.05 2.06 -12.31
C GLY A 95 0.31 1.35 -12.23
N ILE A 96 0.56 0.64 -11.15
CA ILE A 96 1.69 -0.30 -11.08
C ILE A 96 1.48 -1.40 -12.12
N PRO A 97 2.53 -1.80 -12.89
CA PRO A 97 2.41 -2.83 -13.90
C PRO A 97 1.80 -4.13 -13.35
N GLY A 98 0.70 -4.58 -13.96
CA GLY A 98 -0.02 -5.79 -13.59
C GLY A 98 -1.11 -5.62 -12.52
N ALA A 99 -1.17 -4.49 -11.80
CA ALA A 99 -2.12 -4.28 -10.72
C ALA A 99 -3.58 -4.46 -11.16
N ALA A 100 -4.01 -3.73 -12.18
CA ALA A 100 -5.39 -3.81 -12.68
C ALA A 100 -5.74 -5.22 -13.16
N ALA A 101 -4.84 -5.88 -13.90
CA ALA A 101 -5.05 -7.23 -14.42
C ALA A 101 -5.17 -8.27 -13.29
N LEU A 102 -4.34 -8.16 -12.25
CA LEU A 102 -4.40 -9.03 -11.09
C LEU A 102 -5.75 -8.87 -10.36
N LEU A 103 -6.15 -7.63 -10.06
CA LEU A 103 -7.39 -7.36 -9.31
C LEU A 103 -8.64 -7.80 -10.07
N VAL A 104 -8.66 -7.67 -11.40
CA VAL A 104 -9.76 -8.20 -12.25
C VAL A 104 -9.84 -9.72 -12.19
N ALA A 105 -8.71 -10.41 -12.05
CA ALA A 105 -8.67 -11.88 -11.99
C ALA A 105 -9.03 -12.44 -10.60
N LEU A 106 -8.93 -11.62 -9.54
CA LEU A 106 -9.25 -12.04 -8.17
C LEU A 106 -10.76 -12.08 -7.93
N PRO A 107 -11.29 -13.08 -7.17
CA PRO A 107 -12.64 -13.01 -6.62
C PRO A 107 -12.82 -11.73 -5.78
N GLY A 108 -13.95 -11.04 -5.96
CA GLY A 108 -14.17 -9.74 -5.33
C GLY A 108 -14.24 -9.75 -3.79
N ASP A 109 -14.53 -10.91 -3.21
CA ASP A 109 -14.59 -11.17 -1.77
C ASP A 109 -13.27 -11.68 -1.18
N LEU A 110 -12.21 -11.75 -2.00
CA LEU A 110 -10.91 -12.27 -1.58
C LEU A 110 -9.92 -11.17 -1.18
N TRP A 111 -10.17 -9.90 -1.51
CA TRP A 111 -9.19 -8.85 -1.33
C TRP A 111 -9.75 -7.54 -0.78
N ALA A 112 -8.90 -6.79 -0.09
CA ALA A 112 -9.16 -5.46 0.42
C ALA A 112 -7.93 -4.56 0.24
N VAL A 113 -8.15 -3.25 0.29
CA VAL A 113 -7.08 -2.23 0.26
C VAL A 113 -6.94 -1.59 1.62
N ALA A 114 -5.71 -1.39 2.10
CA ALA A 114 -5.38 -0.66 3.33
C ALA A 114 -4.29 0.37 3.06
N THR A 115 -4.66 1.64 3.02
CA THR A 115 -3.77 2.76 2.66
C THR A 115 -3.58 3.76 3.79
N SER A 116 -2.43 4.41 3.82
CA SER A 116 -2.15 5.58 4.66
C SER A 116 -2.67 6.89 4.05
N SER A 117 -3.13 6.87 2.80
CA SER A 117 -3.74 8.02 2.14
C SER A 117 -5.17 8.27 2.63
N ASN A 118 -5.64 9.53 2.51
CA ASN A 118 -7.05 9.85 2.67
C ASN A 118 -7.89 9.11 1.62
N ARG A 119 -9.10 8.68 1.97
CA ARG A 119 -10.02 7.92 1.10
C ARG A 119 -10.27 8.61 -0.24
N THR A 120 -10.47 9.92 -0.22
CA THR A 120 -10.76 10.68 -1.43
C THR A 120 -9.58 10.68 -2.39
N VAL A 121 -8.36 10.86 -1.88
CA VAL A 121 -7.12 10.83 -2.67
C VAL A 121 -6.85 9.42 -3.21
N ALA A 122 -6.91 8.40 -2.36
CA ALA A 122 -6.69 7.02 -2.77
C ALA A 122 -7.68 6.59 -3.87
N THR A 123 -8.97 6.93 -3.71
CA THR A 123 -10.00 6.64 -4.72
C THR A 123 -9.73 7.36 -6.03
N ALA A 124 -9.34 8.64 -5.98
CA ALA A 124 -9.03 9.42 -7.18
C ALA A 124 -7.78 8.88 -7.91
N ARG A 125 -6.73 8.49 -7.16
CA ARG A 125 -5.52 7.86 -7.73
C ARG A 125 -5.85 6.54 -8.39
N MET A 126 -6.54 5.64 -7.69
CA MET A 126 -6.94 4.33 -8.25
C MET A 126 -7.79 4.50 -9.52
N ARG A 127 -8.75 5.43 -9.51
CA ARG A 127 -9.58 5.71 -10.69
C ARG A 127 -8.74 6.25 -11.85
N GLY A 128 -7.84 7.20 -11.61
CA GLY A 128 -6.92 7.74 -12.63
C GLY A 128 -6.03 6.66 -13.23
N ALA A 129 -5.59 5.72 -12.42
CA ALA A 129 -4.74 4.59 -12.79
C ALA A 129 -5.49 3.41 -13.45
N GLY A 130 -6.82 3.49 -13.62
CA GLY A 130 -7.62 2.39 -14.16
C GLY A 130 -7.69 1.16 -13.24
N ILE A 131 -7.47 1.34 -11.95
CA ILE A 131 -7.58 0.28 -10.94
C ILE A 131 -9.06 0.08 -10.60
N PRO A 132 -9.58 -1.17 -10.58
CA PRO A 132 -10.93 -1.47 -10.14
C PRO A 132 -11.22 -0.91 -8.75
N ALA A 133 -12.39 -0.32 -8.55
CA ALA A 133 -12.80 0.17 -7.24
C ALA A 133 -12.87 -1.00 -6.24
N PRO A 134 -12.15 -0.95 -5.11
CA PRO A 134 -12.22 -2.00 -4.11
C PRO A 134 -13.58 -2.01 -3.42
N ALA A 135 -14.14 -3.19 -3.17
CA ALA A 135 -15.33 -3.33 -2.32
C ALA A 135 -15.03 -2.96 -0.87
N LEU A 136 -13.79 -3.19 -0.45
CA LEU A 136 -13.30 -2.94 0.90
C LEU A 136 -12.05 -2.06 0.84
N LEU A 137 -12.15 -0.84 1.37
CA LEU A 137 -11.06 0.13 1.47
C LEU A 137 -10.97 0.64 2.90
N VAL A 138 -9.82 0.43 3.52
CA VAL A 138 -9.41 1.07 4.78
C VAL A 138 -8.47 2.22 4.44
N ALA A 139 -8.87 3.43 4.76
CA ALA A 139 -8.11 4.66 4.53
C ALA A 139 -7.56 5.22 5.87
N ALA A 140 -6.80 6.29 5.79
CA ALA A 140 -6.18 6.90 6.97
C ALA A 140 -7.18 7.24 8.08
N GLU A 141 -8.37 7.71 7.72
CA GLU A 141 -9.43 8.12 8.63
C GLU A 141 -10.22 6.96 9.28
N ASP A 142 -10.05 5.73 8.82
CA ASP A 142 -10.81 4.56 9.32
C ASP A 142 -10.17 3.87 10.53
N VAL A 143 -8.99 4.32 10.95
CA VAL A 143 -8.21 3.73 12.05
C VAL A 143 -7.58 4.82 12.91
N ASP A 144 -7.37 4.54 14.20
CA ASP A 144 -6.78 5.51 15.13
C ASP A 144 -5.28 5.69 14.85
N ARG A 145 -4.55 4.61 14.66
CA ARG A 145 -3.10 4.60 14.43
C ARG A 145 -2.78 4.15 13.00
N GLY A 146 -1.97 4.97 12.29
CA GLY A 146 -1.45 4.62 10.98
C GLY A 146 -0.25 3.66 11.02
N LYS A 147 0.18 3.17 9.86
CA LYS A 147 1.42 2.41 9.70
C LYS A 147 2.59 3.18 10.35
N PRO A 148 3.45 2.55 11.16
CA PRO A 148 3.69 1.11 11.30
C PRO A 148 2.80 0.38 12.33
N ALA A 149 1.77 1.01 12.92
CA ALA A 149 0.82 0.30 13.75
C ALA A 149 0.00 -0.72 12.92
N PRO A 150 -0.43 -1.84 13.51
CA PRO A 150 -1.12 -2.91 12.80
C PRO A 150 -2.55 -2.57 12.37
N ASP A 151 -3.12 -1.49 12.91
CA ASP A 151 -4.54 -1.15 12.84
C ASP A 151 -5.11 -1.19 11.41
N PRO A 152 -4.42 -0.64 10.36
CA PRO A 152 -4.94 -0.68 8.99
C PRO A 152 -5.15 -2.11 8.47
N TYR A 153 -4.20 -3.01 8.73
CA TYR A 153 -4.28 -4.40 8.25
C TYR A 153 -5.22 -5.25 9.12
N LEU A 154 -5.26 -5.02 10.43
CA LEU A 154 -6.26 -5.64 11.30
C LEU A 154 -7.68 -5.25 10.89
N ARG A 155 -7.91 -3.98 10.59
CA ARG A 155 -9.20 -3.47 10.12
C ARG A 155 -9.58 -4.05 8.76
N ALA A 156 -8.64 -4.11 7.82
CA ALA A 156 -8.87 -4.68 6.49
C ALA A 156 -9.21 -6.18 6.55
N ALA A 157 -8.47 -6.96 7.34
CA ALA A 157 -8.73 -8.37 7.55
C ALA A 157 -10.11 -8.60 8.22
N LEU A 158 -10.45 -7.79 9.23
CA LEU A 158 -11.76 -7.84 9.89
C LEU A 158 -12.90 -7.58 8.90
N LEU A 159 -12.79 -6.55 8.06
CA LEU A 159 -13.79 -6.23 7.04
C LEU A 159 -13.93 -7.34 6.00
N LEU A 160 -12.83 -8.01 5.67
CA LEU A 160 -12.81 -9.16 4.77
C LEU A 160 -13.35 -10.44 5.44
N GLY A 161 -13.58 -10.41 6.76
CA GLY A 161 -14.03 -11.58 7.54
C GLY A 161 -12.94 -12.66 7.64
N ARG A 162 -11.67 -12.27 7.72
CA ARG A 162 -10.51 -13.19 7.75
C ARG A 162 -9.62 -12.91 8.97
N ASP A 163 -8.91 -13.96 9.41
CA ASP A 163 -7.79 -13.79 10.33
C ASP A 163 -6.59 -13.23 9.56
N PRO A 164 -5.86 -12.23 10.08
CA PRO A 164 -4.65 -11.72 9.42
C PRO A 164 -3.62 -12.82 9.10
N GLY A 165 -3.52 -13.85 9.95
CA GLY A 165 -2.64 -15.00 9.74
C GLY A 165 -3.00 -15.87 8.52
N ASP A 166 -4.22 -15.72 8.00
CA ASP A 166 -4.68 -16.38 6.79
C ASP A 166 -4.60 -15.48 5.54
N CYS A 167 -4.06 -14.26 5.70
CA CYS A 167 -3.95 -13.27 4.64
C CYS A 167 -2.51 -13.09 4.15
N VAL A 168 -2.40 -12.78 2.85
CA VAL A 168 -1.18 -12.26 2.22
C VAL A 168 -1.28 -10.75 2.14
N VAL A 169 -0.21 -10.03 2.52
CA VAL A 169 -0.11 -8.57 2.38
C VAL A 169 0.88 -8.22 1.29
N PHE A 170 0.51 -7.32 0.37
CA PHE A 170 1.42 -6.71 -0.59
C PHE A 170 1.73 -5.28 -0.16
N GLU A 171 3.02 -4.95 -0.03
CA GLU A 171 3.53 -3.69 0.51
C GLU A 171 4.85 -3.25 -0.14
N ASP A 172 5.08 -1.93 -0.26
CA ASP A 172 6.31 -1.37 -0.82
C ASP A 172 7.21 -0.69 0.21
N SER A 173 6.65 -0.29 1.36
CA SER A 173 7.28 0.58 2.36
C SER A 173 7.65 -0.15 3.66
N ALA A 174 8.71 0.31 4.34
CA ALA A 174 9.10 -0.24 5.62
C ALA A 174 8.01 -0.07 6.72
N PRO A 175 7.36 1.10 6.89
CA PRO A 175 6.27 1.22 7.84
C PRO A 175 5.11 0.25 7.57
N GLY A 176 4.77 0.03 6.30
CA GLY A 176 3.70 -0.88 5.95
C GLY A 176 4.04 -2.36 6.15
N ILE A 177 5.27 -2.78 5.82
CA ILE A 177 5.75 -4.14 6.09
C ILE A 177 5.76 -4.41 7.61
N HIS A 178 6.20 -3.44 8.41
CA HIS A 178 6.15 -3.55 9.87
C HIS A 178 4.70 -3.64 10.38
N ALA A 179 3.78 -2.85 9.82
CA ALA A 179 2.36 -2.90 10.17
C ALA A 179 1.74 -4.26 9.83
N ALA A 180 2.04 -4.82 8.65
CA ALA A 180 1.57 -6.14 8.23
C ALA A 180 2.06 -7.25 9.18
N ARG A 181 3.33 -7.21 9.56
CA ARG A 181 3.90 -8.15 10.53
C ARG A 181 3.31 -8.00 11.92
N ALA A 182 3.17 -6.76 12.39
CA ALA A 182 2.54 -6.47 13.68
C ALA A 182 1.05 -6.90 13.72
N ALA A 183 0.37 -6.90 12.58
CA ALA A 183 -0.98 -7.44 12.44
C ALA A 183 -1.03 -8.98 12.44
N GLY A 184 0.12 -9.64 12.32
CA GLY A 184 0.21 -11.09 12.25
C GLY A 184 -0.12 -11.67 10.88
N ALA A 185 0.12 -10.92 9.80
CA ALA A 185 -0.09 -11.39 8.43
C ALA A 185 0.63 -12.71 8.16
N GLY A 186 -0.04 -13.62 7.46
CA GLY A 186 0.49 -14.97 7.19
C GLY A 186 1.67 -14.97 6.21
N LEU A 187 1.73 -13.99 5.31
CA LEU A 187 2.82 -13.75 4.38
C LEU A 187 2.88 -12.28 3.99
N VAL A 188 4.06 -11.69 3.96
CA VAL A 188 4.29 -10.32 3.51
C VAL A 188 5.12 -10.33 2.24
N VAL A 189 4.55 -9.83 1.15
CA VAL A 189 5.19 -9.70 -0.16
C VAL A 189 5.57 -8.24 -0.39
N GLY A 190 6.87 -7.99 -0.47
CA GLY A 190 7.41 -6.69 -0.83
C GLY A 190 7.25 -6.41 -2.33
N VAL A 191 6.80 -5.22 -2.69
CA VAL A 191 6.71 -4.75 -4.07
C VAL A 191 7.79 -3.71 -4.33
N GLY A 192 8.57 -3.91 -5.39
CA GLY A 192 9.68 -3.02 -5.71
C GLY A 192 10.93 -3.23 -4.84
N ALA A 193 12.06 -2.71 -5.31
CA ALA A 193 13.36 -2.92 -4.65
C ALA A 193 13.47 -2.22 -3.28
N ALA A 194 12.74 -1.10 -3.08
CA ALA A 194 12.78 -0.35 -1.83
C ALA A 194 12.26 -1.16 -0.64
N SER A 195 11.31 -2.09 -0.87
CA SER A 195 10.75 -2.98 0.16
C SER A 195 11.78 -3.90 0.81
N ALA A 196 12.90 -4.19 0.12
CA ALA A 196 13.94 -5.10 0.61
C ALA A 196 14.55 -4.68 1.94
N SER A 197 14.62 -3.38 2.21
CA SER A 197 15.20 -2.84 3.45
C SER A 197 14.42 -3.24 4.72
N ALA A 198 13.13 -3.59 4.57
CA ALA A 198 12.27 -4.04 5.66
C ALA A 198 12.15 -5.56 5.76
N HIS A 199 12.90 -6.30 4.94
CA HIS A 199 12.98 -7.76 4.94
C HIS A 199 11.60 -8.46 4.86
N PRO A 200 10.78 -8.23 3.82
CA PRO A 200 9.55 -9.00 3.61
C PRO A 200 9.86 -10.47 3.36
N ASP A 201 8.85 -11.33 3.43
CA ASP A 201 9.07 -12.79 3.24
C ASP A 201 9.39 -13.14 1.78
N LEU A 202 8.78 -12.40 0.84
CA LEU A 202 9.05 -12.49 -0.60
C LEU A 202 9.13 -11.07 -1.18
N ILE A 203 9.82 -10.94 -2.31
CA ILE A 203 9.86 -9.67 -3.05
C ILE A 203 9.46 -9.94 -4.50
N VAL A 204 8.61 -9.06 -5.04
CA VAL A 204 8.32 -8.99 -6.47
C VAL A 204 8.71 -7.61 -6.99
N ARG A 205 9.15 -7.53 -8.25
CA ARG A 205 9.51 -6.23 -8.85
C ARG A 205 8.29 -5.32 -9.00
N ASP A 206 7.19 -5.88 -9.48
CA ASP A 206 5.88 -5.28 -9.70
C ASP A 206 4.84 -6.42 -9.79
N LEU A 207 3.58 -6.11 -10.08
CA LEU A 207 2.52 -7.12 -10.16
C LEU A 207 2.35 -7.76 -11.54
N SER A 208 3.17 -7.40 -12.54
CA SER A 208 3.03 -7.87 -13.93
C SER A 208 3.18 -9.39 -14.09
N ARG A 209 3.90 -10.04 -13.17
CA ARG A 209 4.11 -11.49 -13.16
C ARG A 209 3.40 -12.19 -11.99
N VAL A 210 2.64 -11.45 -11.19
CA VAL A 210 1.77 -12.03 -10.15
C VAL A 210 0.45 -12.44 -10.80
N ARG A 211 -0.01 -13.66 -10.56
CA ARG A 211 -1.22 -14.20 -11.19
C ARG A 211 -2.09 -14.92 -10.16
N TRP A 212 -3.39 -14.87 -10.38
CA TRP A 212 -4.35 -15.73 -9.69
C TRP A 212 -4.80 -16.83 -10.63
N SER A 213 -4.57 -18.09 -10.25
CA SER A 213 -5.07 -19.24 -11.01
C SER A 213 -5.16 -20.48 -10.14
N GLY A 214 -6.18 -21.32 -10.40
CA GLY A 214 -6.38 -22.55 -9.63
C GLY A 214 -6.63 -22.33 -8.14
N GLY A 215 -7.22 -21.19 -7.75
CA GLY A 215 -7.46 -20.85 -6.34
C GLY A 215 -6.20 -20.50 -5.54
N ALA A 216 -5.14 -20.05 -6.21
CA ALA A 216 -3.88 -19.66 -5.58
C ALA A 216 -3.22 -18.46 -6.27
N LEU A 217 -2.45 -17.68 -5.52
CA LEU A 217 -1.51 -16.71 -6.07
C LEU A 217 -0.27 -17.45 -6.59
N ARG A 218 0.22 -17.01 -7.75
CA ARG A 218 1.49 -17.44 -8.34
C ARG A 218 2.41 -16.23 -8.42
N LEU A 219 3.53 -16.32 -7.75
CA LEU A 219 4.53 -15.25 -7.60
C LEU A 219 5.82 -15.69 -8.30
N PRO A 220 6.50 -14.83 -9.05
CA PRO A 220 7.79 -15.17 -9.62
C PRO A 220 8.83 -15.37 -8.51
N VAL A 221 9.63 -16.44 -8.58
CA VAL A 221 10.85 -16.52 -7.77
C VAL A 221 11.84 -15.50 -8.31
N LEU A 222 12.17 -14.47 -7.54
CA LEU A 222 13.31 -13.63 -7.85
C LEU A 222 14.57 -14.39 -7.42
N ASN A 223 15.39 -14.78 -8.41
CA ASN A 223 16.72 -15.33 -8.13
C ASN A 223 17.53 -14.25 -7.40
N GLY A 224 17.71 -14.39 -6.08
CA GLY A 224 18.50 -13.45 -5.29
C GLY A 224 18.17 -13.37 -3.80
N ALA A 225 17.11 -14.01 -3.32
CA ALA A 225 16.88 -14.17 -1.88
C ALA A 225 17.60 -15.46 -1.38
N ARG A 226 18.88 -15.35 -1.08
CA ARG A 226 19.64 -16.25 -0.19
C ARG A 226 20.17 -15.43 0.96
#